data_633495f2577c694eb152979311ffcab7
#
_entry.id   633495f2577c694eb152979311ffcab7
#
_cell.length_a   1.000
_cell.length_b   1.000
_cell.length_c   1.000
_cell.angle_alpha   90.00
_cell.angle_beta   90.00
_cell.angle_gamma   90.00
#
_symmetry.space_group_name_H-M   'P 1'
#
loop_
_entity.id
_entity.type
_entity.pdbx_description
1 polymer ?
#
loop_
_entity_poly.entity_id
_entity_poly.type
_entity_poly.pdbx_seq_one_letter_code
_entity_poly.pdbx_strand_id
1 'polypeptide(L)'
;FGDRFPIPLPNGLNVWQQLDENGKVVLPYHLDGSKGNAQRVSSTPHTWVDSHNAWDGGRLYQWPRYKKVSSTAPYVQSMGYLAEAELPFQFALANAFTICDDYHCAMHTGTHANRSFHWTGTNGPTGGNVAYVNNVNAWSSTGPSTEGYEWKTYAERLQDAGVSWMVYQNIPNNYGCNPLLGFKNFRKANEASSKPVSTSLPQGASPAYAPGDDAGNPLYKGTANTLPVADQAAFDAGAIMDAFRADVKAGRLPAVSWVIPPDVY
;
A
#
# COMPACT_ATOMS: atom_id res chain seq x y z
N PHE A 1 -4.83 13.98 18.94
CA PHE A 1 -5.69 12.82 18.63
C PHE A 1 -6.28 12.15 19.89
N GLY A 2 -5.54 12.07 21.01
CA GLY A 2 -5.97 11.35 22.21
C GLY A 2 -7.24 11.88 22.89
N ASP A 3 -7.56 13.14 22.73
CA ASP A 3 -8.66 13.80 23.41
C ASP A 3 -10.00 13.69 22.67
N ARG A 4 -9.99 13.24 21.42
CA ARG A 4 -11.21 13.22 20.58
C ARG A 4 -12.01 11.93 20.65
N PHE A 5 -11.48 10.85 21.22
CA PHE A 5 -12.14 9.53 21.22
C PHE A 5 -12.15 8.83 22.59
N PRO A 6 -12.75 9.41 23.62
CA PRO A 6 -13.09 8.62 24.80
C PRO A 6 -14.34 7.77 24.47
N ILE A 7 -14.22 6.85 23.49
CA ILE A 7 -15.31 5.91 23.22
C ILE A 7 -15.36 4.94 24.40
N PRO A 8 -16.40 4.98 25.23
CA PRO A 8 -16.57 4.03 26.32
C PRO A 8 -16.86 2.65 25.72
N LEU A 9 -16.14 1.65 26.17
CA LEU A 9 -16.37 0.27 25.78
C LEU A 9 -17.42 -0.38 26.70
N PRO A 10 -18.10 -1.46 26.24
CA PRO A 10 -19.12 -2.15 27.03
C PRO A 10 -18.64 -2.70 28.38
N ASN A 11 -17.33 -2.91 28.53
CA ASN A 11 -16.69 -3.41 29.75
C ASN A 11 -16.26 -2.30 30.74
N GLY A 12 -16.69 -1.05 30.51
CA GLY A 12 -16.34 0.10 31.35
C GLY A 12 -14.93 0.68 31.09
N LEU A 13 -14.18 0.12 30.16
CA LEU A 13 -12.92 0.67 29.70
C LEU A 13 -13.13 1.68 28.55
N ASN A 14 -12.07 2.32 28.09
CA ASN A 14 -12.10 3.14 26.88
C ASN A 14 -11.26 2.51 25.76
N VAL A 15 -11.34 3.05 24.54
CA VAL A 15 -10.65 2.52 23.35
C VAL A 15 -9.14 2.40 23.52
N TRP A 16 -8.51 3.15 24.41
CA TRP A 16 -7.08 3.09 24.72
C TRP A 16 -6.73 1.98 25.73
N GLN A 17 -7.74 1.42 26.40
CA GLN A 17 -7.60 0.37 27.40
C GLN A 17 -8.09 -0.95 26.84
N GLN A 18 -7.31 -1.51 25.90
CA GLN A 18 -7.66 -2.72 25.18
C GLN A 18 -7.31 -3.98 26.00
N LEU A 19 -8.09 -5.02 25.84
CA LEU A 19 -7.80 -6.31 26.49
C LEU A 19 -7.04 -7.25 25.54
N ASP A 20 -6.03 -7.93 26.08
CA ASP A 20 -5.40 -9.07 25.40
C ASP A 20 -6.25 -10.34 25.53
N GLU A 21 -5.74 -11.47 25.01
CA GLU A 21 -6.40 -12.77 25.05
C GLU A 21 -6.57 -13.34 26.48
N ASN A 22 -5.82 -12.82 27.46
CA ASN A 22 -5.87 -13.23 28.87
C ASN A 22 -6.72 -12.28 29.73
N GLY A 23 -7.34 -11.28 29.12
CA GLY A 23 -8.11 -10.25 29.81
C GLY A 23 -7.27 -9.18 30.53
N LYS A 24 -5.97 -9.11 30.23
CA LYS A 24 -5.09 -8.08 30.76
C LYS A 24 -5.23 -6.80 29.93
N VAL A 25 -5.31 -5.65 30.60
CA VAL A 25 -5.34 -4.34 29.93
C VAL A 25 -3.99 -4.04 29.29
N VAL A 26 -4.02 -3.72 27.99
CA VAL A 26 -2.90 -3.24 27.20
C VAL A 26 -3.15 -1.76 26.89
N LEU A 27 -2.19 -0.91 27.25
CA LEU A 27 -2.21 0.52 26.95
C LEU A 27 -1.36 0.84 25.74
N PRO A 28 -1.60 1.94 25.01
CA PRO A 28 -0.66 2.45 24.02
C PRO A 28 0.71 2.69 24.66
N TYR A 29 1.78 2.39 23.91
CA TYR A 29 3.15 2.60 24.37
C TYR A 29 4.02 3.18 23.25
N HIS A 30 5.00 4.00 23.64
CA HIS A 30 5.91 4.65 22.71
C HIS A 30 6.93 3.65 22.16
N LEU A 31 6.98 3.55 20.84
CA LEU A 31 8.03 2.85 20.09
C LEU A 31 9.25 3.77 19.99
N ASP A 32 10.04 3.80 21.04
CA ASP A 32 11.15 4.73 21.24
C ASP A 32 12.39 4.30 20.44
N GLY A 33 12.70 5.02 19.38
CA GLY A 33 13.84 4.77 18.51
C GLY A 33 15.21 4.88 19.20
N SER A 34 15.29 5.59 20.33
CA SER A 34 16.53 5.69 21.13
C SER A 34 16.85 4.41 21.91
N LYS A 35 15.87 3.53 22.11
CA LYS A 35 16.00 2.27 22.84
C LYS A 35 16.18 1.04 21.95
N GLY A 36 16.10 1.21 20.64
CA GLY A 36 16.23 0.13 19.68
C GLY A 36 15.69 0.50 18.31
N ASN A 37 15.58 -0.48 17.41
CA ASN A 37 14.98 -0.26 16.08
C ASN A 37 13.45 -0.29 16.16
N ALA A 38 12.87 0.72 16.77
CA ALA A 38 11.42 0.81 17.00
C ALA A 38 10.61 1.01 15.70
N GLN A 39 11.26 1.46 14.62
CA GLN A 39 10.63 1.65 13.32
C GLN A 39 10.48 0.33 12.55
N ARG A 40 11.19 -0.73 12.95
CA ARG A 40 11.20 -2.03 12.30
C ARG A 40 10.44 -3.06 13.13
N VAL A 41 9.12 -3.02 13.04
CA VAL A 41 8.23 -3.98 13.71
C VAL A 41 7.66 -4.98 12.71
N SER A 42 7.40 -6.20 13.19
CA SER A 42 6.79 -7.23 12.35
C SER A 42 5.36 -6.87 11.95
N SER A 43 4.94 -7.29 10.78
CA SER A 43 3.59 -7.07 10.28
C SER A 43 2.56 -7.72 11.20
N THR A 44 1.47 -7.02 11.47
CA THR A 44 0.31 -7.56 12.19
C THR A 44 -0.63 -8.29 11.24
N PRO A 45 -1.45 -9.24 11.73
CA PRO A 45 -2.50 -9.88 10.92
C PRO A 45 -3.43 -8.83 10.30
N HIS A 46 -3.70 -8.95 9.01
CA HIS A 46 -4.48 -7.96 8.25
C HIS A 46 -5.37 -8.58 7.17
N THR A 47 -5.74 -9.85 7.34
CA THR A 47 -6.75 -10.49 6.51
C THR A 47 -8.14 -9.92 6.78
N TRP A 48 -9.10 -10.28 5.95
CA TRP A 48 -10.51 -9.95 6.17
C TRP A 48 -10.99 -10.38 7.56
N VAL A 49 -10.68 -11.62 7.95
CA VAL A 49 -11.11 -12.17 9.25
C VAL A 49 -10.49 -11.41 10.41
N ASP A 50 -9.17 -11.19 10.38
CA ASP A 50 -8.46 -10.48 11.44
C ASP A 50 -8.98 -9.05 11.62
N SER A 51 -9.25 -8.38 10.50
CA SER A 51 -9.70 -6.99 10.51
C SER A 51 -11.13 -6.85 11.01
N HIS A 52 -12.04 -7.76 10.61
CA HIS A 52 -13.42 -7.76 11.09
C HIS A 52 -13.54 -8.15 12.56
N ASN A 53 -12.72 -9.11 13.00
CA ASN A 53 -12.66 -9.47 14.42
C ASN A 53 -12.13 -8.32 15.27
N ALA A 54 -11.10 -7.60 14.82
CA ALA A 54 -10.58 -6.44 15.53
C ALA A 54 -11.55 -5.26 15.52
N TRP A 55 -12.29 -5.07 14.44
CA TRP A 55 -13.35 -4.05 14.32
C TRP A 55 -14.53 -4.34 15.24
N ASP A 56 -14.89 -5.60 15.44
CA ASP A 56 -15.92 -6.09 16.36
C ASP A 56 -17.24 -5.30 16.27
N GLY A 57 -17.78 -5.16 15.08
CA GLY A 57 -19.04 -4.44 14.85
C GLY A 57 -18.97 -2.93 15.20
N GLY A 58 -17.79 -2.31 15.09
CA GLY A 58 -17.54 -0.89 15.40
C GLY A 58 -17.10 -0.61 16.84
N ARG A 59 -17.03 -1.62 17.70
CA ARG A 59 -16.63 -1.45 19.11
C ARG A 59 -15.12 -1.24 19.26
N LEU A 60 -14.28 -1.80 18.39
CA LEU A 60 -12.83 -1.62 18.32
C LEU A 60 -12.06 -2.02 19.59
N TYR A 61 -12.58 -2.91 20.43
CA TYR A 61 -11.98 -3.23 21.74
C TYR A 61 -11.22 -4.58 21.78
N GLN A 62 -11.10 -5.25 20.64
CA GLN A 62 -10.40 -6.52 20.56
C GLN A 62 -9.11 -6.44 19.72
N TRP A 63 -8.56 -5.24 19.59
CA TRP A 63 -7.41 -4.98 18.74
C TRP A 63 -6.17 -5.80 19.12
N PRO A 64 -5.71 -5.83 20.38
CA PRO A 64 -4.54 -6.61 20.77
C PRO A 64 -4.70 -8.09 20.52
N ARG A 65 -5.91 -8.61 20.67
CA ARG A 65 -6.22 -10.03 20.50
C ARG A 65 -6.05 -10.48 19.04
N TYR A 66 -6.54 -9.70 18.08
CA TYR A 66 -6.60 -10.08 16.67
C TYR A 66 -5.50 -9.43 15.81
N LYS A 67 -4.77 -8.46 16.36
CA LYS A 67 -3.67 -7.76 15.68
C LYS A 67 -2.31 -8.08 16.30
N LYS A 68 -2.16 -9.22 16.92
CA LYS A 68 -0.92 -9.72 17.51
C LYS A 68 -0.16 -10.57 16.50
N VAL A 69 1.15 -10.38 16.40
CA VAL A 69 2.00 -11.09 15.42
C VAL A 69 2.07 -12.59 15.70
N SER A 70 2.19 -12.97 16.97
CA SER A 70 2.17 -14.37 17.42
C SER A 70 1.75 -14.46 18.87
N SER A 71 1.33 -15.65 19.31
CA SER A 71 0.99 -15.90 20.70
C SER A 71 2.19 -15.76 21.65
N THR A 72 3.40 -15.85 21.13
CA THR A 72 4.65 -15.75 21.89
C THR A 72 5.30 -14.38 21.83
N ALA A 73 4.73 -13.42 21.08
CA ALA A 73 5.27 -12.06 21.02
C ALA A 73 5.22 -11.42 22.42
N PRO A 74 6.33 -10.84 22.91
CA PRO A 74 6.40 -10.30 24.27
C PRO A 74 5.60 -9.00 24.44
N TYR A 75 5.16 -8.40 23.35
CA TYR A 75 4.41 -7.15 23.31
C TYR A 75 3.36 -7.19 22.20
N VAL A 76 2.37 -6.31 22.33
CA VAL A 76 1.29 -6.14 21.35
C VAL A 76 1.60 -4.90 20.51
N GLN A 77 2.39 -5.05 19.44
CA GLN A 77 2.88 -3.94 18.62
C GLN A 77 1.76 -3.10 17.98
N SER A 78 0.56 -3.66 17.83
CA SER A 78 -0.60 -2.91 17.37
C SER A 78 -1.05 -1.78 18.29
N MET A 79 -0.55 -1.75 19.54
CA MET A 79 -0.77 -0.67 20.50
C MET A 79 0.45 0.27 20.59
N GLY A 80 1.50 0.02 19.82
CA GLY A 80 2.66 0.89 19.74
C GLY A 80 2.40 2.14 18.89
N TYR A 81 2.96 3.27 19.27
CA TYR A 81 2.93 4.51 18.48
C TYR A 81 4.32 5.10 18.32
N LEU A 82 4.52 5.83 17.24
CA LEU A 82 5.73 6.60 16.95
C LEU A 82 5.47 8.08 17.23
N ALA A 83 6.50 8.80 17.64
CA ALA A 83 6.44 10.24 17.92
C ALA A 83 7.23 11.04 16.86
N GLU A 84 7.33 12.35 17.03
CA GLU A 84 8.03 13.24 16.09
C GLU A 84 9.51 12.88 15.93
N ALA A 85 10.15 12.39 17.01
CA ALA A 85 11.56 11.98 16.96
C ALA A 85 11.83 10.82 15.98
N GLU A 86 10.86 9.91 15.83
CA GLU A 86 10.93 8.78 14.89
C GLU A 86 10.43 9.15 13.49
N LEU A 87 9.51 10.11 13.38
CA LEU A 87 8.81 10.48 12.14
C LEU A 87 8.88 12.00 11.84
N PRO A 88 10.08 12.62 11.84
CA PRO A 88 10.20 14.07 11.74
C PRO A 88 9.61 14.64 10.45
N PHE A 89 9.76 13.96 9.33
CA PHE A 89 9.21 14.40 8.04
C PHE A 89 7.67 14.37 8.05
N GLN A 90 7.05 13.31 8.54
CA GLN A 90 5.59 13.18 8.59
C GLN A 90 4.98 14.24 9.52
N PHE A 91 5.60 14.50 10.65
CA PHE A 91 5.16 15.56 11.56
C PHE A 91 5.32 16.96 10.94
N ALA A 92 6.44 17.23 10.28
CA ALA A 92 6.64 18.50 9.57
C ALA A 92 5.58 18.71 8.47
N LEU A 93 5.27 17.63 7.70
CA LEU A 93 4.24 17.66 6.68
C LEU A 93 2.84 17.90 7.28
N ALA A 94 2.51 17.20 8.36
CA ALA A 94 1.24 17.33 9.07
C ALA A 94 1.06 18.75 9.68
N ASN A 95 2.13 19.33 10.18
CA ASN A 95 2.10 20.70 10.73
C ASN A 95 1.99 21.77 9.65
N ALA A 96 2.49 21.51 8.44
CA ALA A 96 2.47 22.46 7.33
C ALA A 96 1.18 22.40 6.49
N PHE A 97 0.47 21.30 6.51
CA PHE A 97 -0.69 21.05 5.64
C PHE A 97 -1.90 20.52 6.41
N THR A 98 -2.93 20.13 5.68
CA THR A 98 -4.16 19.59 6.27
C THR A 98 -4.01 18.09 6.59
N ILE A 99 -4.39 17.70 7.79
CA ILE A 99 -4.53 16.29 8.18
C ILE A 99 -5.97 15.87 7.96
N CYS A 100 -6.17 14.81 7.19
CA CYS A 100 -7.47 14.18 6.99
C CYS A 100 -7.69 13.14 8.11
N ASP A 101 -8.27 13.54 9.23
CA ASP A 101 -8.45 12.70 10.42
C ASP A 101 -9.72 11.86 10.40
N ASP A 102 -10.56 12.03 9.37
CA ASP A 102 -11.78 11.25 9.11
C ASP A 102 -11.71 10.52 7.76
N TYR A 103 -10.51 10.05 7.39
CA TYR A 103 -10.30 9.28 6.16
C TYR A 103 -10.43 7.79 6.46
N HIS A 104 -11.43 7.13 5.84
CA HIS A 104 -11.73 5.72 6.04
C HIS A 104 -11.23 4.87 4.87
N CYS A 105 -10.77 3.64 5.16
CA CYS A 105 -10.53 2.65 4.13
C CYS A 105 -11.84 2.18 3.50
N ALA A 106 -11.78 1.71 2.26
CA ALA A 106 -12.96 1.22 1.55
C ALA A 106 -13.44 -0.15 2.07
N MET A 107 -12.53 -0.97 2.58
CA MET A 107 -12.81 -2.29 3.15
C MET A 107 -11.95 -2.54 4.40
N HIS A 108 -12.55 -3.21 5.41
CA HIS A 108 -11.82 -3.68 6.60
C HIS A 108 -11.00 -4.94 6.28
N THR A 109 -9.94 -4.79 5.49
CA THR A 109 -9.06 -5.89 5.07
C THR A 109 -7.68 -5.35 4.66
N GLY A 110 -6.87 -6.21 4.05
CA GLY A 110 -5.51 -5.89 3.63
C GLY A 110 -5.40 -4.89 2.48
N THR A 111 -4.17 -4.69 2.10
CA THR A 111 -3.72 -3.63 1.20
C THR A 111 -4.30 -3.75 -0.21
N HIS A 112 -4.28 -4.94 -0.82
CA HIS A 112 -4.58 -5.09 -2.24
C HIS A 112 -6.04 -4.78 -2.56
N ALA A 113 -7.00 -5.23 -1.75
CA ALA A 113 -8.41 -4.90 -1.93
C ALA A 113 -8.65 -3.39 -1.83
N ASN A 114 -8.06 -2.72 -0.84
CA ASN A 114 -8.16 -1.27 -0.67
C ASN A 114 -7.49 -0.51 -1.82
N ARG A 115 -6.36 -1.01 -2.35
CA ARG A 115 -5.74 -0.44 -3.54
C ARG A 115 -6.60 -0.58 -4.78
N SER A 116 -7.34 -1.68 -4.94
CA SER A 116 -8.30 -1.81 -6.04
C SER A 116 -9.32 -0.66 -6.00
N PHE A 117 -9.90 -0.36 -4.85
CA PHE A 117 -10.78 0.82 -4.70
C PHE A 117 -10.08 2.13 -5.02
N HIS A 118 -8.86 2.34 -4.52
CA HIS A 118 -8.09 3.55 -4.78
C HIS A 118 -7.82 3.77 -6.28
N TRP A 119 -7.51 2.70 -7.02
CA TRP A 119 -7.13 2.77 -8.42
C TRP A 119 -8.30 2.70 -9.41
N THR A 120 -9.49 2.31 -8.96
CA THR A 120 -10.63 2.07 -9.87
C THR A 120 -11.97 2.54 -9.34
N GLY A 121 -12.07 2.92 -8.06
CA GLY A 121 -13.33 3.25 -7.40
C GLY A 121 -14.16 2.03 -6.97
N THR A 122 -13.67 0.82 -7.25
CA THR A 122 -14.39 -0.43 -6.92
C THR A 122 -13.41 -1.59 -6.77
N ASN A 123 -13.86 -2.67 -6.15
CA ASN A 123 -13.16 -3.95 -6.13
C ASN A 123 -14.01 -5.04 -6.81
N GLY A 124 -14.52 -4.73 -8.01
CA GLY A 124 -15.40 -5.58 -8.82
C GLY A 124 -16.75 -4.93 -9.06
N PRO A 125 -17.06 -4.48 -10.29
CA PRO A 125 -18.25 -3.67 -10.58
C PRO A 125 -19.53 -4.46 -10.71
N THR A 126 -19.51 -5.78 -10.71
CA THR A 126 -20.66 -6.61 -11.06
C THR A 126 -21.28 -7.30 -9.86
N GLY A 127 -22.50 -6.87 -9.48
CA GLY A 127 -23.44 -7.68 -8.74
C GLY A 127 -23.04 -8.14 -7.34
N GLY A 128 -22.17 -7.40 -6.65
CA GLY A 128 -21.76 -7.74 -5.28
C GLY A 128 -20.59 -8.74 -5.18
N ASN A 129 -20.08 -9.19 -6.31
CA ASN A 129 -18.87 -10.02 -6.33
C ASN A 129 -17.63 -9.13 -6.26
N VAL A 130 -16.92 -9.21 -5.15
CA VAL A 130 -15.60 -8.58 -5.03
C VAL A 130 -14.54 -9.42 -5.77
N ALA A 131 -13.57 -8.75 -6.37
CA ALA A 131 -12.48 -9.45 -7.05
C ALA A 131 -11.63 -10.26 -6.06
N TYR A 132 -11.37 -9.69 -4.89
CA TYR A 132 -10.65 -10.35 -3.78
C TYR A 132 -10.85 -9.59 -2.46
N VAL A 133 -10.76 -10.31 -1.36
CA VAL A 133 -10.92 -9.74 0.00
C VAL A 133 -9.65 -9.74 0.83
N ASN A 134 -8.60 -10.43 0.38
CA ASN A 134 -7.30 -10.49 1.02
C ASN A 134 -6.19 -10.07 0.05
N ASN A 135 -4.96 -9.94 0.54
CA ASN A 135 -3.82 -9.73 -0.33
C ASN A 135 -3.62 -10.92 -1.26
N VAL A 136 -3.50 -10.64 -2.55
CA VAL A 136 -3.37 -11.62 -3.62
C VAL A 136 -2.40 -11.11 -4.68
N ASN A 137 -1.78 -12.01 -5.41
CA ASN A 137 -1.02 -11.66 -6.59
C ASN A 137 -1.96 -11.48 -7.80
N ALA A 138 -2.60 -10.32 -7.88
CA ALA A 138 -3.61 -10.02 -8.90
C ALA A 138 -3.05 -10.01 -10.34
N TRP A 139 -1.76 -9.78 -10.50
CA TRP A 139 -1.09 -9.75 -11.81
C TRP A 139 -0.45 -11.08 -12.22
N SER A 140 -0.50 -12.10 -11.36
CA SER A 140 -0.09 -13.45 -11.73
C SER A 140 -1.15 -14.12 -12.62
N SER A 141 -0.70 -14.90 -13.58
CA SER A 141 -1.57 -15.77 -14.39
C SER A 141 -2.30 -16.84 -13.56
N THR A 142 -1.84 -17.09 -12.34
CA THR A 142 -2.46 -17.99 -11.36
C THR A 142 -3.26 -17.21 -10.28
N GLY A 143 -3.36 -15.91 -10.41
CA GLY A 143 -4.11 -15.04 -9.50
C GLY A 143 -5.63 -15.14 -9.70
N PRO A 144 -6.40 -14.26 -9.04
CA PRO A 144 -7.86 -14.30 -9.08
C PRO A 144 -8.47 -14.11 -10.46
N SER A 145 -7.70 -13.58 -11.42
CA SER A 145 -8.10 -13.50 -12.82
C SER A 145 -6.92 -13.91 -13.72
N THR A 146 -7.06 -15.04 -14.41
CA THR A 146 -6.04 -15.55 -15.33
C THR A 146 -5.86 -14.66 -16.56
N GLU A 147 -6.92 -14.00 -17.03
CA GLU A 147 -6.89 -13.13 -18.21
C GLU A 147 -6.71 -11.64 -17.88
N GLY A 148 -6.91 -11.27 -16.63
CA GLY A 148 -6.93 -9.91 -16.16
C GLY A 148 -8.36 -9.34 -16.04
N TYR A 149 -8.51 -8.38 -15.12
CA TYR A 149 -9.76 -7.67 -14.91
C TYR A 149 -10.06 -6.73 -16.07
N GLU A 150 -11.34 -6.48 -16.32
CA GLU A 150 -11.79 -5.72 -17.52
C GLU A 150 -12.43 -4.36 -17.18
N TRP A 151 -12.76 -4.09 -15.90
CA TRP A 151 -13.32 -2.78 -15.59
C TRP A 151 -12.29 -1.67 -15.65
N LYS A 152 -12.75 -0.46 -15.93
CA LYS A 152 -11.87 0.67 -16.25
C LYS A 152 -11.18 1.22 -15.03
N THR A 153 -9.86 1.39 -15.10
CA THR A 153 -9.05 1.97 -14.06
C THR A 153 -9.04 3.51 -14.11
N TYR A 154 -8.63 4.15 -13.00
CA TYR A 154 -8.45 5.60 -12.99
C TYR A 154 -7.32 6.05 -13.93
N ALA A 155 -6.25 5.27 -14.04
CA ALA A 155 -5.17 5.56 -14.99
C ALA A 155 -5.65 5.58 -16.46
N GLU A 156 -6.56 4.66 -16.85
CA GLU A 156 -7.18 4.71 -18.18
C GLU A 156 -8.09 5.93 -18.35
N ARG A 157 -8.81 6.35 -17.32
CA ARG A 157 -9.63 7.58 -17.36
C ARG A 157 -8.77 8.83 -17.52
N LEU A 158 -7.64 8.90 -16.84
CA LEU A 158 -6.67 9.99 -17.02
C LEU A 158 -6.11 9.99 -18.43
N GLN A 159 -5.76 8.81 -18.96
CA GLN A 159 -5.27 8.66 -20.34
C GLN A 159 -6.30 9.15 -21.36
N ASP A 160 -7.57 8.77 -21.22
CA ASP A 160 -8.64 9.20 -22.11
C ASP A 160 -8.91 10.71 -22.03
N ALA A 161 -8.74 11.29 -20.85
CA ALA A 161 -8.92 12.71 -20.62
C ALA A 161 -7.70 13.57 -21.03
N GLY A 162 -6.61 12.95 -21.52
CA GLY A 162 -5.38 13.64 -21.85
C GLY A 162 -4.64 14.23 -20.64
N VAL A 163 -4.94 13.76 -19.43
CA VAL A 163 -4.26 14.18 -18.21
C VAL A 163 -2.98 13.36 -18.04
N SER A 164 -1.85 14.03 -17.85
CA SER A 164 -0.56 13.35 -17.69
C SER A 164 -0.50 12.59 -16.37
N TRP A 165 0.01 11.37 -16.44
CA TRP A 165 0.14 10.49 -15.28
C TRP A 165 1.35 9.56 -15.40
N MET A 166 1.86 9.06 -14.27
CA MET A 166 2.98 8.11 -14.18
C MET A 166 2.90 7.30 -12.89
N VAL A 167 3.44 6.08 -12.92
CA VAL A 167 3.70 5.25 -11.73
C VAL A 167 5.21 5.14 -11.54
N TYR A 168 5.71 5.64 -10.42
CA TYR A 168 7.11 5.52 -10.01
C TYR A 168 7.24 4.31 -9.09
N GLN A 169 7.92 3.26 -9.56
CA GLN A 169 7.93 1.96 -8.90
C GLN A 169 9.06 1.05 -9.38
N ASN A 170 9.27 -0.01 -8.62
CA ASN A 170 9.96 -1.22 -9.06
C ASN A 170 9.02 -2.41 -8.85
N ILE A 171 8.48 -3.00 -9.93
CA ILE A 171 7.47 -4.06 -9.84
C ILE A 171 7.92 -5.26 -9.00
N PRO A 172 9.14 -5.80 -9.14
CA PRO A 172 9.59 -6.94 -8.35
C PRO A 172 9.67 -6.70 -6.85
N ASN A 173 9.72 -5.44 -6.43
CA ASN A 173 9.91 -5.06 -5.05
C ASN A 173 8.90 -4.02 -4.58
N ASN A 174 7.63 -4.21 -4.93
CA ASN A 174 6.54 -3.35 -4.49
C ASN A 174 5.38 -4.11 -3.83
N TYR A 175 5.60 -5.38 -3.47
CA TYR A 175 4.61 -6.26 -2.83
C TYR A 175 3.27 -6.37 -3.58
N GLY A 176 3.25 -6.19 -4.91
CA GLY A 176 2.00 -6.14 -5.67
C GLY A 176 1.14 -4.91 -5.36
N CYS A 177 1.73 -3.86 -4.82
CA CYS A 177 1.04 -2.63 -4.47
C CYS A 177 0.59 -1.79 -5.67
N ASN A 178 1.01 -2.17 -6.89
CA ASN A 178 0.43 -1.68 -8.13
C ASN A 178 -0.53 -2.72 -8.70
N PRO A 179 -1.85 -2.51 -8.64
CA PRO A 179 -2.80 -3.50 -9.15
C PRO A 179 -2.95 -3.51 -10.67
N LEU A 180 -2.33 -2.59 -11.42
CA LEU A 180 -2.59 -2.40 -12.85
C LEU A 180 -2.27 -3.65 -13.68
N LEU A 181 -1.18 -4.39 -13.37
CA LEU A 181 -0.92 -5.68 -14.05
C LEU A 181 -1.98 -6.76 -13.78
N GLY A 182 -2.89 -6.54 -12.87
CA GLY A 182 -4.10 -7.34 -12.71
C GLY A 182 -5.16 -7.08 -13.79
N PHE A 183 -5.01 -6.01 -14.60
CA PHE A 183 -5.97 -5.60 -15.60
C PHE A 183 -5.52 -5.95 -17.02
N LYS A 184 -6.44 -6.47 -17.82
CA LYS A 184 -6.20 -6.99 -19.18
C LYS A 184 -5.50 -5.99 -20.11
N ASN A 185 -5.93 -4.72 -20.09
CA ASN A 185 -5.34 -3.70 -20.96
C ASN A 185 -3.89 -3.38 -20.58
N PHE A 186 -3.55 -3.41 -19.30
CA PHE A 186 -2.18 -3.21 -18.83
C PHE A 186 -1.30 -4.42 -19.08
N ARG A 187 -1.84 -5.65 -18.99
CA ARG A 187 -1.12 -6.86 -19.38
C ARG A 187 -0.75 -6.80 -20.86
N LYS A 188 -1.70 -6.46 -21.73
CA LYS A 188 -1.45 -6.28 -23.17
C LYS A 188 -0.43 -5.18 -23.44
N ALA A 189 -0.52 -4.05 -22.73
CA ALA A 189 0.47 -2.98 -22.86
C ALA A 189 1.87 -3.43 -22.43
N ASN A 190 1.99 -4.20 -21.35
CA ASN A 190 3.26 -4.77 -20.93
C ASN A 190 3.83 -5.75 -21.96
N GLU A 191 3.01 -6.66 -22.47
CA GLU A 191 3.40 -7.65 -23.49
C GLU A 191 3.83 -7.01 -24.81
N ALA A 192 3.18 -5.92 -25.20
CA ALA A 192 3.52 -5.16 -26.42
C ALA A 192 4.75 -4.27 -26.29
N SER A 193 5.29 -4.09 -25.08
CA SER A 193 6.48 -3.27 -24.84
C SER A 193 7.75 -3.99 -25.32
N SER A 194 8.73 -3.23 -25.77
CA SER A 194 10.09 -3.73 -26.03
C SER A 194 10.86 -4.08 -24.72
N LYS A 195 10.34 -3.66 -23.57
CA LYS A 195 10.93 -3.85 -22.24
C LYS A 195 9.89 -4.43 -21.26
N PRO A 196 9.25 -5.57 -21.56
CA PRO A 196 8.18 -6.08 -20.71
C PRO A 196 8.69 -6.45 -19.33
N VAL A 197 7.92 -6.09 -18.31
CA VAL A 197 8.17 -6.53 -16.94
C VAL A 197 7.63 -7.95 -16.79
N SER A 198 8.44 -8.86 -16.23
CA SER A 198 7.98 -10.20 -15.92
C SER A 198 7.00 -10.19 -14.75
N THR A 199 5.95 -11.01 -14.84
CA THR A 199 4.99 -11.22 -13.77
C THR A 199 5.36 -12.37 -12.83
N SER A 200 6.48 -13.08 -13.12
CA SER A 200 7.01 -14.17 -12.29
C SER A 200 8.17 -13.70 -11.43
N LEU A 201 8.24 -14.16 -10.19
CA LEU A 201 9.36 -13.92 -9.28
C LEU A 201 10.28 -15.16 -9.24
N PRO A 202 11.60 -15.01 -9.04
CA PRO A 202 12.41 -13.80 -9.13
C PRO A 202 12.52 -13.32 -10.57
N GLN A 203 12.49 -12.03 -10.76
CA GLN A 203 12.50 -11.44 -12.09
C GLN A 203 13.91 -11.13 -12.53
N GLY A 204 14.18 -11.36 -13.79
CA GLY A 204 15.40 -10.89 -14.44
C GLY A 204 15.47 -9.36 -14.46
N ALA A 205 16.67 -8.83 -14.71
CA ALA A 205 16.86 -7.39 -14.81
C ALA A 205 15.95 -6.81 -15.92
N SER A 206 15.02 -5.95 -15.51
CA SER A 206 14.24 -5.15 -16.45
C SER A 206 14.87 -3.77 -16.56
N PRO A 207 15.09 -3.24 -17.76
CA PRO A 207 15.59 -1.88 -17.91
C PRO A 207 14.59 -0.88 -17.32
N ALA A 208 15.12 0.24 -16.81
CA ALA A 208 14.28 1.32 -16.34
C ALA A 208 13.50 1.94 -17.51
N TYR A 209 12.29 2.41 -17.21
CA TYR A 209 11.49 3.21 -18.13
C TYR A 209 12.27 4.46 -18.57
N ALA A 210 12.21 4.77 -19.84
CA ALA A 210 12.76 5.98 -20.41
C ALA A 210 11.67 6.79 -21.15
N PRO A 211 11.81 8.10 -21.26
CA PRO A 211 10.90 8.91 -22.07
C PRO A 211 10.76 8.34 -23.49
N GLY A 212 9.52 8.10 -23.91
CA GLY A 212 9.21 7.54 -25.22
C GLY A 212 8.99 6.02 -25.24
N ASP A 213 9.27 5.28 -24.16
CA ASP A 213 8.98 3.85 -24.06
C ASP A 213 7.49 3.52 -24.21
N ASP A 214 6.62 4.48 -23.93
CA ASP A 214 5.18 4.38 -24.11
C ASP A 214 4.66 5.02 -25.41
N ALA A 215 5.54 5.42 -26.31
CA ALA A 215 5.14 5.94 -27.61
C ALA A 215 4.34 4.89 -28.41
N GLY A 216 3.06 5.19 -28.70
CA GLY A 216 2.13 4.23 -29.29
C GLY A 216 1.61 3.14 -28.34
N ASN A 217 2.05 3.12 -27.09
CA ASN A 217 1.63 2.18 -26.04
C ASN A 217 1.46 2.90 -24.67
N PRO A 218 0.52 3.85 -24.57
CA PRO A 218 0.48 4.82 -23.47
C PRO A 218 0.17 4.22 -22.09
N LEU A 219 -0.31 2.98 -22.01
CA LEU A 219 -0.59 2.33 -20.73
C LEU A 219 0.66 1.64 -20.14
N TYR A 220 1.72 1.44 -20.93
CA TYR A 220 2.94 0.77 -20.48
C TYR A 220 3.58 1.48 -19.27
N LYS A 221 3.56 2.80 -19.21
CA LYS A 221 4.06 3.58 -18.06
C LYS A 221 3.39 3.24 -16.71
N GLY A 222 2.24 2.57 -16.74
CA GLY A 222 1.56 2.07 -15.54
C GLY A 222 2.17 0.78 -15.00
N THR A 223 2.95 0.06 -15.80
CA THR A 223 3.53 -1.24 -15.46
C THR A 223 5.06 -1.27 -15.55
N ALA A 224 5.65 -0.21 -16.10
CA ALA A 224 7.10 -0.12 -16.27
C ALA A 224 7.83 0.07 -14.93
N ASN A 225 9.07 -0.41 -14.86
CA ASN A 225 9.97 -0.09 -13.76
C ASN A 225 10.62 1.28 -14.00
N THR A 226 10.66 2.11 -12.96
CA THR A 226 11.44 3.35 -13.00
C THR A 226 12.87 3.21 -12.47
N LEU A 227 13.19 2.04 -11.92
CA LEU A 227 14.52 1.62 -11.52
C LEU A 227 14.78 0.20 -12.04
N PRO A 228 15.96 -0.13 -12.59
CA PRO A 228 16.33 -1.50 -12.95
C PRO A 228 16.31 -2.43 -11.73
N VAL A 229 15.76 -3.62 -11.91
CA VAL A 229 15.61 -4.63 -10.85
C VAL A 229 16.94 -5.08 -10.25
N ALA A 230 18.01 -5.09 -11.09
CA ALA A 230 19.31 -5.65 -10.71
C ALA A 230 20.13 -4.75 -9.76
N ASP A 231 19.68 -3.54 -9.50
CA ASP A 231 20.47 -2.58 -8.70
C ASP A 231 19.91 -2.42 -7.29
N GLN A 232 20.13 -3.45 -6.45
CA GLN A 232 19.71 -3.43 -5.05
C GLN A 232 20.44 -2.35 -4.26
N ALA A 233 21.72 -2.09 -4.54
CA ALA A 233 22.47 -1.05 -3.83
C ALA A 233 21.95 0.35 -4.13
N ALA A 234 21.62 0.64 -5.40
CA ALA A 234 20.98 1.90 -5.77
C ALA A 234 19.56 2.02 -5.16
N PHE A 235 18.85 0.90 -5.07
CA PHE A 235 17.55 0.84 -4.44
C PHE A 235 17.61 1.17 -2.94
N ASP A 236 18.53 0.55 -2.22
CA ASP A 236 18.78 0.80 -0.80
C ASP A 236 19.24 2.24 -0.54
N ALA A 237 19.91 2.86 -1.50
CA ALA A 237 20.28 4.28 -1.48
C ALA A 237 19.13 5.23 -1.82
N GLY A 238 17.91 4.73 -2.07
CA GLY A 238 16.73 5.54 -2.39
C GLY A 238 16.64 5.99 -3.84
N ALA A 239 17.38 5.38 -4.76
CA ALA A 239 17.44 5.75 -6.18
C ALA A 239 16.08 5.59 -6.91
N ILE A 240 15.15 4.81 -6.37
CA ILE A 240 13.77 4.73 -6.90
C ILE A 240 13.10 6.10 -6.99
N MET A 241 13.49 7.02 -6.11
CA MET A 241 13.01 8.40 -6.14
C MET A 241 13.75 9.28 -7.14
N ASP A 242 14.82 8.80 -7.77
CA ASP A 242 15.62 9.63 -8.67
C ASP A 242 14.87 9.98 -9.95
N ALA A 243 14.09 9.06 -10.50
CA ALA A 243 13.23 9.35 -11.65
C ALA A 243 12.17 10.41 -11.28
N PHE A 244 11.52 10.27 -10.13
CA PHE A 244 10.57 11.26 -9.62
C PHE A 244 11.24 12.63 -9.39
N ARG A 245 12.40 12.63 -8.74
CA ARG A 245 13.18 13.83 -8.45
C ARG A 245 13.68 14.52 -9.73
N ALA A 246 14.07 13.75 -10.73
CA ALA A 246 14.49 14.26 -12.03
C ALA A 246 13.34 14.98 -12.76
N ASP A 247 12.14 14.39 -12.72
CA ASP A 247 10.96 15.00 -13.33
C ASP A 247 10.51 16.28 -12.61
N VAL A 248 10.58 16.27 -11.26
CA VAL A 248 10.35 17.49 -10.46
C VAL A 248 11.33 18.60 -10.86
N LYS A 249 12.64 18.30 -10.88
CA LYS A 249 13.68 19.29 -11.23
C LYS A 249 13.58 19.81 -12.65
N ALA A 250 13.09 18.99 -13.56
CA ALA A 250 12.91 19.35 -14.96
C ALA A 250 11.56 20.04 -15.26
N GLY A 251 10.71 20.22 -14.26
CA GLY A 251 9.36 20.78 -14.44
C GLY A 251 8.44 19.88 -15.28
N ARG A 252 8.69 18.57 -15.30
CA ARG A 252 7.94 17.58 -16.08
C ARG A 252 7.13 16.61 -15.22
N LEU A 253 6.98 16.89 -13.93
CA LEU A 253 6.19 16.02 -13.08
C LEU A 253 4.76 15.87 -13.64
N PRO A 254 4.27 14.65 -13.88
CA PRO A 254 2.91 14.43 -14.34
C PRO A 254 1.87 14.99 -13.36
N ALA A 255 0.73 15.40 -13.88
CA ALA A 255 -0.38 15.93 -13.07
C ALA A 255 -0.86 14.93 -12.00
N VAL A 256 -0.80 13.62 -12.31
CA VAL A 256 -1.05 12.56 -11.35
C VAL A 256 0.16 11.62 -11.29
N SER A 257 0.75 11.51 -10.11
CA SER A 257 1.95 10.69 -9.89
C SER A 257 1.71 9.71 -8.74
N TRP A 258 1.77 8.42 -9.03
CA TRP A 258 1.78 7.39 -7.98
C TRP A 258 3.22 7.02 -7.67
N VAL A 259 3.59 7.14 -6.41
CA VAL A 259 4.90 6.71 -5.91
C VAL A 259 4.67 5.47 -5.04
N ILE A 260 5.24 4.35 -5.46
CA ILE A 260 5.13 3.08 -4.75
C ILE A 260 6.52 2.73 -4.21
N PRO A 261 6.74 2.89 -2.90
CA PRO A 261 8.04 2.59 -2.31
C PRO A 261 8.33 1.09 -2.35
N PRO A 262 9.60 0.72 -2.16
CA PRO A 262 10.00 -0.68 -2.03
C PRO A 262 9.37 -1.35 -0.80
N ASP A 263 9.16 -2.66 -0.91
CA ASP A 263 8.67 -3.51 0.19
C ASP A 263 9.82 -3.95 1.11
N VAL A 264 11.01 -4.14 0.56
CA VAL A 264 12.19 -4.62 1.30
C VAL A 264 13.18 -3.47 1.49
N TYR A 265 13.60 -3.27 2.73
CA TYR A 265 14.62 -2.29 3.16
C TYR A 265 15.91 -2.99 3.57
#